data_b4e3653e052081c096f0ec4a9e9cfb99
#
_entry.id   b4e3653e052081c096f0ec4a9e9cfb99
#
_cell.length_a   1.000
_cell.length_b   1.000
_cell.length_c   1.000
_cell.angle_alpha   90.00
_cell.angle_beta   90.00
_cell.angle_gamma   90.00
#
_symmetry.space_group_name_H-M   'P 1'
#
loop_
_entity.id
_entity.type
_entity.pdbx_description
1 polymer ?
#
loop_
_entity_poly.entity_id
_entity_poly.type
_entity_poly.pdbx_seq_one_letter_code
_entity_poly.pdbx_strand_id
1 'polypeptide(L)'
;MVKPLLRNVLLRHGLFRRSAGSAGGLKEHAKVVTAPVRFPRFFVTSPMPCPYLAGRTERKVFTELKGPNADDLNDALGRIGFRRSQTVAYRPSCIECSACVSVRVVAGEFVASASQRKTARQNADLVATVCKPWSTPEQYELLQRYLSVRHPGGGMAAMDEMDFADMVEHTPVRSHVIEYREPSVDGRPGRLVGACLTDQQGDGLSMIYSFYDPHHEARTGLGTYIILDHIARAQSEGLPFVYLGYWVEGSARMQYKVRFRPMEKLGRDGWVRFDPAEQSVAIDRAVASHRPVDVVGG
;
A
#
# COMPACT_ATOMS: atom_id res chain seq x y z
N MET A 1 4.09 -1.17 7.46
CA MET A 1 4.12 -0.60 8.82
C MET A 1 4.55 0.84 8.70
N VAL A 2 3.63 1.77 8.73
CA VAL A 2 3.94 3.20 8.82
C VAL A 2 3.65 3.56 10.28
N LYS A 3 4.67 3.97 11.02
CA LYS A 3 4.49 4.52 12.38
C LYS A 3 3.69 5.82 12.28
N PRO A 4 2.91 6.22 13.29
CA PRO A 4 2.25 7.52 13.37
C PRO A 4 3.27 8.64 13.61
N LEU A 5 4.27 8.77 12.74
CA LEU A 5 5.44 9.63 12.94
C LEU A 5 5.31 11.03 12.33
N LEU A 6 4.15 11.31 11.72
CA LEU A 6 3.89 12.60 11.09
C LEU A 6 3.06 13.54 11.97
N ARG A 7 2.64 13.10 13.17
CA ARG A 7 1.86 13.92 14.11
C ARG A 7 2.51 15.25 14.48
N ASN A 8 3.84 15.32 14.46
CA ASN A 8 4.57 16.53 14.90
C ASN A 8 4.86 17.56 13.80
N VAL A 9 4.59 17.26 12.53
CA VAL A 9 4.89 18.18 11.42
C VAL A 9 3.68 19.02 10.98
N LEU A 10 2.45 18.53 11.23
CA LEU A 10 1.22 19.14 10.70
C LEU A 10 0.54 20.17 11.62
N LEU A 11 0.98 20.34 12.89
CA LEU A 11 0.32 21.21 13.84
C LEU A 11 0.74 22.70 13.81
N ARG A 12 1.49 23.15 12.83
CA ARG A 12 1.96 24.53 12.77
C ARG A 12 1.62 25.27 11.47
N HIS A 13 0.37 25.34 11.05
CA HIS A 13 -0.07 26.47 10.18
C HIS A 13 -1.57 26.67 10.29
N GLY A 14 -1.91 27.71 11.00
CA GLY A 14 -3.27 28.10 11.29
C GLY A 14 -3.99 28.81 10.16
N LEU A 15 -5.31 28.68 10.25
CA LEU A 15 -6.39 29.63 9.89
C LEU A 15 -6.20 30.60 8.71
N PHE A 16 -7.03 30.42 7.67
CA PHE A 16 -7.48 31.57 6.87
C PHE A 16 -9.02 31.59 6.73
N ARG A 17 -9.58 32.77 7.01
CA ARG A 17 -10.99 33.12 6.99
C ARG A 17 -11.54 33.21 5.56
N ARG A 18 -12.81 32.83 5.39
CA ARG A 18 -13.63 33.11 4.20
C ARG A 18 -14.15 34.56 4.25
N SER A 19 -14.14 35.24 3.10
CA SER A 19 -15.03 36.39 2.83
C SER A 19 -15.78 36.14 1.53
N ALA A 20 -17.09 36.42 1.56
CA ALA A 20 -18.00 36.40 0.42
C ALA A 20 -18.03 37.76 -0.23
N GLY A 21 -18.22 37.83 -1.56
CA GLY A 21 -18.42 39.07 -2.29
C GLY A 21 -18.98 38.83 -3.71
N SER A 22 -19.98 39.56 -4.03
CA SER A 22 -21.09 39.49 -4.98
C SER A 22 -20.75 39.63 -6.48
N ALA A 23 -21.77 39.32 -7.28
CA ALA A 23 -21.86 39.27 -8.74
C ALA A 23 -21.69 40.62 -9.47
N GLY A 24 -21.18 40.55 -10.72
CA GLY A 24 -21.20 41.61 -11.73
C GLY A 24 -20.65 41.07 -13.05
N GLY A 25 -21.52 40.87 -14.04
CA GLY A 25 -21.15 40.32 -15.34
C GLY A 25 -20.44 41.30 -16.26
N LEU A 26 -19.44 40.79 -16.95
CA LEU A 26 -18.89 41.36 -18.19
C LEU A 26 -18.26 40.21 -18.97
N LYS A 27 -18.58 40.10 -20.27
CA LYS A 27 -17.97 39.13 -21.18
C LYS A 27 -16.49 39.45 -21.32
N GLU A 28 -15.68 38.65 -20.67
CA GLU A 28 -14.23 38.77 -20.74
C GLU A 28 -13.68 37.60 -21.57
N HIS A 29 -12.86 37.93 -22.58
CA HIS A 29 -12.09 36.98 -23.34
C HIS A 29 -11.32 36.05 -22.36
N ALA A 30 -11.57 34.78 -22.47
CA ALA A 30 -10.88 33.77 -21.65
C ALA A 30 -9.37 33.89 -21.89
N LYS A 31 -8.68 34.65 -21.04
CA LYS A 31 -7.25 34.49 -20.87
C LYS A 31 -7.04 33.08 -20.33
N VAL A 32 -6.38 32.23 -21.11
CA VAL A 32 -5.83 30.97 -20.62
C VAL A 32 -4.81 31.32 -19.54
N VAL A 33 -5.27 31.42 -18.29
CA VAL A 33 -4.39 31.54 -17.14
C VAL A 33 -3.80 30.13 -16.95
N THR A 34 -2.66 29.90 -17.56
CA THR A 34 -1.83 28.73 -17.20
C THR A 34 -1.46 28.93 -15.72
N ALA A 35 -2.16 28.22 -14.84
CA ALA A 35 -1.78 28.18 -13.43
C ALA A 35 -0.30 27.75 -13.36
N PRO A 36 0.54 28.44 -12.58
CA PRO A 36 1.95 28.08 -12.48
C PRO A 36 2.07 26.62 -12.04
N VAL A 37 2.81 25.83 -12.78
CA VAL A 37 3.10 24.44 -12.42
C VAL A 37 3.85 24.45 -11.09
N ARG A 38 3.16 24.11 -10.01
CA ARG A 38 3.78 23.98 -8.68
C ARG A 38 4.35 22.58 -8.56
N PHE A 39 5.66 22.46 -8.62
CA PHE A 39 6.34 21.22 -8.33
C PHE A 39 6.14 20.82 -6.86
N PRO A 40 5.90 19.53 -6.55
CA PRO A 40 5.77 19.08 -5.19
C PRO A 40 7.10 19.28 -4.44
N ARG A 41 7.03 19.68 -3.18
CA ARG A 41 8.20 19.79 -2.32
C ARG A 41 8.45 18.43 -1.68
N PHE A 42 9.68 17.95 -1.77
CA PHE A 42 10.09 16.71 -1.12
C PHE A 42 10.86 16.99 0.16
N PHE A 43 10.58 16.17 1.16
CA PHE A 43 11.21 16.20 2.48
C PHE A 43 11.83 14.84 2.77
N VAL A 44 12.80 14.80 3.68
CA VAL A 44 13.45 13.56 4.12
C VAL A 44 13.28 13.44 5.62
N THR A 45 12.94 12.23 6.10
CA THR A 45 12.81 11.97 7.54
C THR A 45 14.18 11.90 8.21
N SER A 46 14.22 12.18 9.52
CA SER A 46 15.37 11.80 10.33
C SER A 46 15.60 10.28 10.27
N PRO A 47 16.86 9.82 10.47
CA PRO A 47 17.16 8.40 10.56
C PRO A 47 16.42 7.74 11.73
N MET A 48 15.92 6.51 11.49
CA MET A 48 15.20 5.72 12.49
C MET A 48 15.55 4.24 12.34
N PRO A 49 15.38 3.41 13.39
CA PRO A 49 15.55 1.96 13.26
C PRO A 49 14.68 1.38 12.15
N CYS A 50 15.27 0.52 11.30
CA CYS A 50 14.55 -0.14 10.23
C CYS A 50 13.56 -1.16 10.80
N PRO A 51 12.26 -1.13 10.41
CA PRO A 51 11.26 -2.08 10.91
C PRO A 51 11.36 -3.47 10.26
N TYR A 52 12.18 -3.63 9.21
CA TYR A 52 12.28 -4.85 8.42
C TYR A 52 13.58 -5.61 8.62
N LEU A 53 14.69 -4.91 8.73
CA LEU A 53 16.03 -5.48 8.82
C LEU A 53 16.68 -5.00 10.10
N ALA A 54 16.99 -5.94 10.99
CA ALA A 54 17.60 -5.63 12.28
C ALA A 54 18.97 -4.94 12.11
N GLY A 55 19.30 -4.00 12.99
CA GLY A 55 20.57 -3.27 12.98
C GLY A 55 20.72 -2.23 11.87
N ARG A 56 19.71 -2.06 11.00
CA ARG A 56 19.74 -1.05 9.94
C ARG A 56 18.92 0.20 10.30
N THR A 57 19.25 1.29 9.63
CA THR A 57 18.55 2.57 9.77
C THR A 57 17.71 2.84 8.54
N GLU A 58 16.45 3.27 8.74
CA GLU A 58 15.59 3.72 7.65
C GLU A 58 15.57 5.24 7.53
N ARG A 59 15.44 5.70 6.30
CA ARG A 59 15.03 7.05 5.93
C ARG A 59 13.98 6.98 4.85
N LYS A 60 13.11 7.98 4.81
CA LYS A 60 12.07 8.11 3.77
C LYS A 60 12.13 9.49 3.16
N VAL A 61 12.01 9.55 1.85
CA VAL A 61 11.64 10.77 1.15
C VAL A 61 10.11 10.79 1.06
N PHE A 62 9.49 11.95 1.28
CA PHE A 62 8.05 12.10 1.23
C PHE A 62 7.64 13.47 0.70
N THR A 63 6.42 13.57 0.21
CA THR A 63 5.77 14.80 -0.21
C THR A 63 4.31 14.82 0.24
N GLU A 64 3.75 16.00 0.43
CA GLU A 64 2.33 16.16 0.76
C GLU A 64 1.47 15.99 -0.49
N LEU A 65 0.39 15.24 -0.35
CA LEU A 65 -0.70 15.14 -1.32
C LEU A 65 -1.78 16.15 -0.91
N LYS A 66 -1.95 17.19 -1.71
CA LYS A 66 -2.92 18.26 -1.41
C LYS A 66 -3.42 18.97 -2.66
N GLY A 67 -4.60 19.57 -2.52
CA GLY A 67 -5.23 20.33 -3.58
C GLY A 67 -5.91 19.45 -4.64
N PRO A 68 -6.41 20.05 -5.71
CA PRO A 68 -7.27 19.37 -6.70
C PRO A 68 -6.54 18.30 -7.52
N ASN A 69 -5.21 18.33 -7.58
CA ASN A 69 -4.40 17.40 -8.36
C ASN A 69 -3.76 16.30 -7.47
N ALA A 70 -4.29 16.08 -6.24
CA ALA A 70 -3.72 15.09 -5.34
C ALA A 70 -3.79 13.67 -5.89
N ASP A 71 -4.87 13.31 -6.59
CA ASP A 71 -5.02 12.02 -7.27
C ASP A 71 -3.96 11.82 -8.35
N ASP A 72 -3.82 12.79 -9.26
CA ASP A 72 -2.85 12.72 -10.38
C ASP A 72 -1.41 12.63 -9.85
N LEU A 73 -1.12 13.39 -8.79
CA LEU A 73 0.18 13.34 -8.13
C LEU A 73 0.42 11.98 -7.47
N ASN A 74 -0.57 11.43 -6.77
CA ASN A 74 -0.47 10.10 -6.17
C ASN A 74 -0.25 9.00 -7.23
N ASP A 75 -0.97 9.08 -8.34
CA ASP A 75 -0.82 8.16 -9.48
C ASP A 75 0.60 8.23 -10.08
N ALA A 76 1.08 9.44 -10.36
CA ALA A 76 2.43 9.65 -10.90
C ALA A 76 3.51 9.13 -9.94
N LEU A 77 3.38 9.44 -8.65
CA LEU A 77 4.31 9.00 -7.61
C LEU A 77 4.24 7.47 -7.38
N GLY A 78 3.04 6.87 -7.45
CA GLY A 78 2.84 5.42 -7.35
C GLY A 78 3.62 4.66 -8.43
N ARG A 79 3.62 5.17 -9.66
CA ARG A 79 4.36 4.58 -10.80
C ARG A 79 5.87 4.60 -10.61
N ILE A 80 6.41 5.52 -9.83
CA ILE A 80 7.83 5.59 -9.48
C ILE A 80 8.13 5.09 -8.06
N GLY A 81 7.21 4.28 -7.50
CA GLY A 81 7.44 3.51 -6.30
C GLY A 81 7.12 4.19 -4.98
N PHE A 82 6.48 5.34 -4.99
CA PHE A 82 5.94 5.91 -3.76
C PHE A 82 4.69 5.17 -3.31
N ARG A 83 4.44 5.23 -2.00
CA ARG A 83 3.25 4.69 -1.34
C ARG A 83 2.61 5.79 -0.53
N ARG A 84 1.28 5.74 -0.40
CA ARG A 84 0.55 6.72 0.41
C ARG A 84 0.45 6.28 1.87
N SER A 85 0.46 7.26 2.73
CA SER A 85 0.06 7.17 4.13
C SER A 85 -0.65 8.46 4.51
N GLN A 86 -1.94 8.39 4.79
CA GLN A 86 -2.77 9.58 5.06
C GLN A 86 -2.63 10.62 3.93
N THR A 87 -2.15 11.81 4.25
CA THR A 87 -1.99 12.94 3.32
C THR A 87 -0.62 13.03 2.67
N VAL A 88 0.21 11.99 2.77
CA VAL A 88 1.56 12.02 2.20
C VAL A 88 1.85 10.81 1.31
N ALA A 89 2.62 11.03 0.25
CA ALA A 89 3.28 9.98 -0.49
C ALA A 89 4.74 9.85 -0.04
N TYR A 90 5.23 8.63 0.18
CA TYR A 90 6.58 8.39 0.67
C TYR A 90 7.25 7.22 -0.04
N ARG A 91 8.58 7.24 -0.06
CA ARG A 91 9.42 6.13 -0.53
C ARG A 91 10.63 5.96 0.39
N PRO A 92 11.11 4.73 0.66
CA PRO A 92 12.39 4.50 1.32
C PRO A 92 13.54 5.18 0.56
N SER A 93 14.41 5.85 1.31
CA SER A 93 15.60 6.54 0.80
C SER A 93 16.74 6.37 1.79
N CYS A 94 17.07 5.11 2.09
CA CYS A 94 18.09 4.75 3.05
C CYS A 94 19.49 4.91 2.42
N ILE A 95 20.45 5.39 3.20
CA ILE A 95 21.85 5.37 2.80
C ILE A 95 22.32 3.91 2.84
N GLU A 96 23.00 3.43 1.82
CA GLU A 96 23.57 2.07 1.72
C GLU A 96 22.56 0.91 1.74
N CYS A 97 21.28 1.17 1.46
CA CYS A 97 20.27 0.10 1.44
C CYS A 97 19.20 0.33 0.37
N SER A 98 19.02 -0.64 -0.52
CA SER A 98 17.98 -0.68 -1.57
C SER A 98 17.05 -1.89 -1.45
N ALA A 99 16.98 -2.54 -0.28
CA ALA A 99 16.22 -3.77 -0.08
C ALA A 99 14.68 -3.61 -0.20
N CYS A 100 14.17 -2.39 -0.02
CA CYS A 100 12.74 -2.10 -0.14
C CYS A 100 12.39 -1.78 -1.59
N VAL A 101 11.82 -2.72 -2.31
CA VAL A 101 11.37 -2.54 -3.69
C VAL A 101 9.85 -2.52 -3.77
N SER A 102 9.28 -1.58 -4.53
CA SER A 102 7.84 -1.59 -4.82
C SER A 102 7.51 -2.77 -5.71
N VAL A 103 6.41 -3.48 -5.40
CA VAL A 103 5.94 -4.62 -6.19
C VAL A 103 4.45 -4.47 -6.52
N ARG A 104 4.08 -4.99 -7.72
CA ARG A 104 2.70 -5.03 -8.18
C ARG A 104 2.42 -6.35 -8.90
N VAL A 105 1.20 -6.83 -8.79
CA VAL A 105 0.71 -7.99 -9.55
C VAL A 105 0.22 -7.50 -10.90
N VAL A 106 0.52 -8.23 -11.97
CA VAL A 106 -0.03 -7.98 -13.30
C VAL A 106 -1.39 -8.69 -13.36
N ALA A 107 -2.45 -7.94 -13.04
CA ALA A 107 -3.78 -8.51 -12.83
C ALA A 107 -4.33 -9.21 -14.08
N GLY A 108 -4.16 -8.61 -15.26
CA GLY A 108 -4.69 -9.17 -16.52
C GLY A 108 -4.10 -10.54 -16.91
N GLU A 109 -2.91 -10.85 -16.38
CA GLU A 109 -2.22 -12.13 -16.65
C GLU A 109 -2.27 -13.10 -15.47
N PHE A 110 -2.87 -12.69 -14.33
CA PHE A 110 -2.85 -13.49 -13.12
C PHE A 110 -3.71 -14.74 -13.25
N VAL A 111 -3.12 -15.88 -12.93
CA VAL A 111 -3.81 -17.17 -12.83
C VAL A 111 -3.56 -17.75 -11.45
N ALA A 112 -4.63 -17.93 -10.66
CA ALA A 112 -4.55 -18.44 -9.32
C ALA A 112 -3.98 -19.87 -9.28
N SER A 113 -3.01 -20.13 -8.40
CA SER A 113 -2.47 -21.45 -8.12
C SER A 113 -3.53 -22.37 -7.47
N ALA A 114 -3.27 -23.67 -7.39
CA ALA A 114 -4.19 -24.62 -6.76
C ALA A 114 -4.50 -24.26 -5.30
N SER A 115 -3.49 -23.84 -4.53
CA SER A 115 -3.67 -23.40 -3.15
C SER A 115 -4.47 -22.09 -3.04
N GLN A 116 -4.23 -21.15 -3.93
CA GLN A 116 -4.99 -19.90 -4.00
C GLN A 116 -6.45 -20.14 -4.38
N ARG A 117 -6.72 -21.01 -5.38
CA ARG A 117 -8.09 -21.43 -5.71
C ARG A 117 -8.79 -22.11 -4.54
N LYS A 118 -8.07 -22.93 -3.75
CA LYS A 118 -8.62 -23.52 -2.53
C LYS A 118 -9.02 -22.43 -1.54
N THR A 119 -8.11 -21.48 -1.25
CA THR A 119 -8.40 -20.35 -0.37
C THR A 119 -9.59 -19.52 -0.86
N ALA A 120 -9.66 -19.25 -2.17
CA ALA A 120 -10.78 -18.51 -2.75
C ALA A 120 -12.11 -19.24 -2.52
N ARG A 121 -12.16 -20.56 -2.78
CA ARG A 121 -13.39 -21.36 -2.54
C ARG A 121 -13.81 -21.41 -1.07
N GLN A 122 -12.85 -21.53 -0.15
CA GLN A 122 -13.12 -21.57 1.30
C GLN A 122 -13.71 -20.27 1.85
N ASN A 123 -13.56 -19.17 1.14
CA ASN A 123 -14.01 -17.85 1.54
C ASN A 123 -14.99 -17.23 0.53
N ALA A 124 -15.50 -18.01 -0.43
CA ALA A 124 -16.33 -17.51 -1.54
C ALA A 124 -17.72 -17.02 -1.11
N ASP A 125 -18.17 -17.39 0.07
CA ASP A 125 -19.44 -16.95 0.66
C ASP A 125 -19.30 -15.59 1.38
N LEU A 126 -18.08 -15.06 1.56
CA LEU A 126 -17.92 -13.74 2.14
C LEU A 126 -18.48 -12.65 1.23
N VAL A 127 -19.22 -11.74 1.85
CA VAL A 127 -19.77 -10.56 1.19
C VAL A 127 -18.73 -9.45 1.24
N ALA A 128 -18.19 -9.09 0.07
CA ALA A 128 -17.18 -8.03 -0.06
C ALA A 128 -17.86 -6.72 -0.52
N THR A 129 -17.93 -5.73 0.36
CA THR A 129 -18.61 -4.45 0.11
C THR A 129 -17.59 -3.31 0.04
N VAL A 130 -17.71 -2.49 -1.01
CA VAL A 130 -16.92 -1.26 -1.15
C VAL A 130 -17.61 -0.14 -0.38
N CYS A 131 -16.94 0.41 0.61
CA CYS A 131 -17.43 1.46 1.48
C CYS A 131 -16.60 2.74 1.30
N LYS A 132 -17.18 3.89 1.65
CA LYS A 132 -16.39 5.12 1.79
C LYS A 132 -15.25 4.91 2.80
N PRO A 133 -14.14 5.65 2.70
CA PRO A 133 -13.04 5.55 3.65
C PRO A 133 -13.44 6.19 4.99
N TRP A 134 -14.27 5.48 5.72
CA TRP A 134 -14.84 5.88 7.00
C TRP A 134 -14.54 4.82 8.04
N SER A 135 -14.03 5.22 9.20
CA SER A 135 -13.70 4.31 10.29
C SER A 135 -14.97 3.91 11.05
N THR A 136 -14.98 2.69 11.55
CA THR A 136 -16.05 2.20 12.44
C THR A 136 -15.44 1.52 13.66
N PRO A 137 -16.15 1.50 14.82
CA PRO A 137 -15.70 0.78 16.00
C PRO A 137 -15.41 -0.71 15.71
N GLU A 138 -16.25 -1.36 14.89
CA GLU A 138 -16.05 -2.77 14.51
C GLU A 138 -14.76 -3.00 13.71
N GLN A 139 -14.43 -2.07 12.79
CA GLN A 139 -13.15 -2.11 12.06
C GLN A 139 -11.97 -1.91 13.01
N TYR A 140 -12.07 -0.98 13.95
CA TYR A 140 -11.02 -0.73 14.93
C TYR A 140 -10.78 -1.94 15.84
N GLU A 141 -11.83 -2.56 16.36
CA GLU A 141 -11.73 -3.78 17.16
C GLU A 141 -11.06 -4.93 16.37
N LEU A 142 -11.44 -5.09 15.09
CA LEU A 142 -10.81 -6.08 14.21
C LEU A 142 -9.32 -5.78 14.00
N LEU A 143 -8.95 -4.51 13.79
CA LEU A 143 -7.57 -4.08 13.69
C LEU A 143 -6.77 -4.41 14.95
N GLN A 144 -7.31 -4.12 16.13
CA GLN A 144 -6.65 -4.40 17.41
C GLN A 144 -6.37 -5.91 17.58
N ARG A 145 -7.36 -6.76 17.29
CA ARG A 145 -7.15 -8.23 17.28
C ARG A 145 -6.07 -8.65 16.29
N TYR A 146 -6.06 -8.07 15.09
CA TYR A 146 -5.06 -8.35 14.07
C TYR A 146 -3.65 -7.93 14.53
N LEU A 147 -3.51 -6.72 15.08
CA LEU A 147 -2.21 -6.18 15.51
C LEU A 147 -1.62 -6.97 16.67
N SER A 148 -2.43 -7.38 17.64
CA SER A 148 -1.97 -8.15 18.81
C SER A 148 -1.30 -9.48 18.42
N VAL A 149 -1.77 -10.10 17.33
CA VAL A 149 -1.26 -11.41 16.87
C VAL A 149 -0.16 -11.26 15.81
N ARG A 150 -0.38 -10.39 14.83
CA ARG A 150 0.50 -10.30 13.65
C ARG A 150 1.64 -9.30 13.82
N HIS A 151 1.49 -8.33 14.72
CA HIS A 151 2.44 -7.25 14.92
C HIS A 151 2.63 -6.89 16.40
N PRO A 152 2.87 -7.87 17.30
CA PRO A 152 3.07 -7.59 18.73
C PRO A 152 4.26 -6.64 18.88
N GLY A 153 4.10 -5.56 19.65
CA GLY A 153 5.15 -4.54 19.84
C GLY A 153 5.51 -3.71 18.60
N GLY A 154 4.76 -3.86 17.50
CA GLY A 154 4.94 -3.03 16.29
C GLY A 154 4.51 -1.58 16.50
N GLY A 155 4.98 -0.67 15.63
CA GLY A 155 4.68 0.77 15.76
C GLY A 155 3.20 1.15 15.69
N MET A 156 2.33 0.25 15.23
CA MET A 156 0.87 0.43 15.21
C MET A 156 0.18 -0.23 16.43
N ALA A 157 0.91 -0.98 17.26
CA ALA A 157 0.31 -1.68 18.41
C ALA A 157 -0.25 -0.70 19.46
N ALA A 158 0.25 0.53 19.49
CA ALA A 158 -0.22 1.61 20.36
C ALA A 158 -1.22 2.58 19.67
N MET A 159 -1.73 2.21 18.48
CA MET A 159 -2.71 3.01 17.74
C MET A 159 -4.03 3.03 18.50
N ASP A 160 -4.52 4.22 18.83
CA ASP A 160 -5.86 4.39 19.39
C ASP A 160 -6.94 4.53 18.29
N GLU A 161 -8.20 4.65 18.67
CA GLU A 161 -9.31 4.76 17.74
C GLU A 161 -9.23 6.04 16.89
N MET A 162 -8.71 7.12 17.45
CA MET A 162 -8.52 8.39 16.74
C MET A 162 -7.38 8.27 15.70
N ASP A 163 -6.27 7.65 16.05
CA ASP A 163 -5.19 7.37 15.12
C ASP A 163 -5.64 6.47 13.96
N PHE A 164 -6.56 5.51 14.25
CA PHE A 164 -7.17 4.66 13.23
C PHE A 164 -8.10 5.47 12.31
N ALA A 165 -8.96 6.31 12.88
CA ALA A 165 -9.81 7.20 12.10
C ALA A 165 -8.96 8.10 11.19
N ASP A 166 -7.91 8.72 11.72
CA ASP A 166 -6.96 9.51 10.93
C ASP A 166 -6.33 8.71 9.78
N MET A 167 -5.99 7.44 10.01
CA MET A 167 -5.42 6.58 8.99
C MET A 167 -6.39 6.28 7.85
N VAL A 168 -7.68 6.09 8.15
CA VAL A 168 -8.71 5.70 7.18
C VAL A 168 -9.30 6.93 6.47
N GLU A 169 -9.63 7.99 7.23
CA GLU A 169 -10.47 9.09 6.77
C GLU A 169 -9.67 10.26 6.17
N HIS A 170 -8.45 10.49 6.66
CA HIS A 170 -7.59 11.55 6.11
C HIS A 170 -6.95 11.11 4.80
N THR A 171 -7.76 11.08 3.76
CA THR A 171 -7.30 10.74 2.40
C THR A 171 -7.63 11.87 1.43
N PRO A 172 -6.61 12.47 0.79
CA PRO A 172 -6.78 13.49 -0.24
C PRO A 172 -6.99 12.90 -1.64
N VAL A 173 -7.02 11.56 -1.76
CA VAL A 173 -7.09 10.83 -3.01
C VAL A 173 -8.29 9.87 -3.02
N ARG A 174 -8.63 9.33 -4.20
CA ARG A 174 -9.71 8.35 -4.36
C ARG A 174 -9.40 7.07 -3.59
N SER A 175 -9.95 6.99 -2.39
CA SER A 175 -9.79 5.85 -1.50
C SER A 175 -11.14 5.26 -1.11
N HIS A 176 -11.12 3.98 -0.78
CA HIS A 176 -12.27 3.27 -0.23
C HIS A 176 -11.80 2.17 0.73
N VAL A 177 -12.69 1.72 1.58
CA VAL A 177 -12.49 0.53 2.40
C VAL A 177 -13.30 -0.61 1.78
N ILE A 178 -12.68 -1.76 1.54
CA ILE A 178 -13.39 -2.98 1.20
C ILE A 178 -13.55 -3.77 2.48
N GLU A 179 -14.80 -3.97 2.92
CA GLU A 179 -15.16 -4.81 4.05
C GLU A 179 -15.51 -6.22 3.58
N TYR A 180 -15.03 -7.22 4.31
CA TYR A 180 -15.34 -8.63 4.09
C TYR A 180 -16.13 -9.14 5.29
N ARG A 181 -17.40 -9.49 5.04
CA ARG A 181 -18.33 -9.94 6.07
C ARG A 181 -18.82 -11.35 5.80
N GLU A 182 -19.12 -12.07 6.85
CA GLU A 182 -19.89 -13.32 6.75
C GLU A 182 -21.25 -13.04 6.14
N PRO A 183 -21.93 -14.07 5.57
CA PRO A 183 -23.29 -13.92 5.10
C PRO A 183 -24.23 -13.34 6.16
N SER A 184 -25.19 -12.54 5.71
CA SER A 184 -26.22 -11.99 6.59
C SER A 184 -27.07 -13.09 7.19
N VAL A 185 -27.39 -12.96 8.47
CA VAL A 185 -28.29 -13.86 9.20
C VAL A 185 -29.48 -13.04 9.72
N ASP A 186 -30.69 -13.49 9.47
CA ASP A 186 -31.94 -12.83 9.90
C ASP A 186 -32.03 -11.33 9.53
N GLY A 187 -31.51 -10.98 8.35
CA GLY A 187 -31.50 -9.59 7.86
C GLY A 187 -30.47 -8.66 8.53
N ARG A 188 -29.65 -9.19 9.44
CA ARG A 188 -28.53 -8.44 10.04
C ARG A 188 -27.25 -8.67 9.28
N PRO A 189 -26.40 -7.66 9.07
CA PRO A 189 -25.07 -7.82 8.49
C PRO A 189 -24.28 -8.89 9.23
N GLY A 190 -23.61 -9.76 8.50
CA GLY A 190 -22.71 -10.76 9.09
C GLY A 190 -21.49 -10.09 9.75
N ARG A 191 -20.79 -10.86 10.57
CA ARG A 191 -19.58 -10.43 11.28
C ARG A 191 -18.51 -9.95 10.31
N LEU A 192 -17.86 -8.83 10.62
CA LEU A 192 -16.71 -8.32 9.88
C LEU A 192 -15.49 -9.22 10.18
N VAL A 193 -14.93 -9.82 9.13
CA VAL A 193 -13.78 -10.75 9.25
C VAL A 193 -12.52 -10.24 8.54
N GLY A 194 -12.64 -9.18 7.75
CA GLY A 194 -11.52 -8.54 7.09
C GLY A 194 -11.87 -7.17 6.55
N ALA A 195 -10.86 -6.31 6.41
CA ALA A 195 -11.00 -5.02 5.74
C ALA A 195 -9.69 -4.63 5.04
N CYS A 196 -9.79 -3.82 3.99
CA CYS A 196 -8.66 -3.27 3.29
C CYS A 196 -8.92 -1.82 2.90
N LEU A 197 -8.07 -0.90 3.36
CA LEU A 197 -7.99 0.45 2.83
C LEU A 197 -7.25 0.39 1.49
N THR A 198 -7.90 0.88 0.44
CA THR A 198 -7.44 0.77 -0.95
C THR A 198 -7.55 2.11 -1.64
N ASP A 199 -6.51 2.49 -2.38
CA ASP A 199 -6.57 3.65 -3.28
C ASP A 199 -6.85 3.19 -4.70
N GLN A 200 -7.75 3.91 -5.38
CA GLN A 200 -8.01 3.77 -6.81
C GLN A 200 -7.00 4.62 -7.58
N GLN A 201 -6.07 3.98 -8.26
CA GLN A 201 -5.13 4.64 -9.17
C GLN A 201 -5.58 4.51 -10.63
N GLY A 202 -5.06 5.37 -11.51
CA GLY A 202 -5.43 5.35 -12.91
C GLY A 202 -5.07 4.06 -13.66
N ASP A 203 -4.13 3.27 -13.12
CA ASP A 203 -3.68 2.01 -13.70
C ASP A 203 -3.80 0.81 -12.75
N GLY A 204 -4.46 0.95 -11.60
CA GLY A 204 -4.56 -0.18 -10.69
C GLY A 204 -5.17 0.12 -9.34
N LEU A 205 -5.31 -0.92 -8.54
CA LEU A 205 -5.70 -0.83 -7.15
C LEU A 205 -4.46 -0.88 -6.26
N SER A 206 -4.35 0.06 -5.33
CA SER A 206 -3.22 0.14 -4.40
C SER A 206 -3.68 -0.24 -3.00
N MET A 207 -3.32 -1.43 -2.55
CA MET A 207 -3.64 -1.92 -1.20
C MET A 207 -2.78 -1.17 -0.18
N ILE A 208 -3.38 -0.25 0.56
CA ILE A 208 -2.68 0.60 1.55
C ILE A 208 -2.45 -0.17 2.85
N TYR A 209 -3.53 -0.70 3.42
CA TYR A 209 -3.47 -1.50 4.62
C TYR A 209 -4.62 -2.51 4.67
N SER A 210 -4.31 -3.77 4.95
CA SER A 210 -5.31 -4.82 5.14
C SER A 210 -5.14 -5.47 6.50
N PHE A 211 -6.26 -5.77 7.15
CA PHE A 211 -6.33 -6.47 8.41
C PHE A 211 -7.51 -7.44 8.39
N TYR A 212 -7.41 -8.50 9.18
CA TYR A 212 -8.41 -9.58 9.19
C TYR A 212 -8.38 -10.31 10.52
N ASP A 213 -9.41 -11.10 10.80
CA ASP A 213 -9.50 -11.91 12.02
C ASP A 213 -8.41 -13.01 11.99
N PRO A 214 -7.38 -12.90 12.86
CA PRO A 214 -6.29 -13.85 12.87
C PRO A 214 -6.65 -15.19 13.54
N HIS A 215 -7.78 -15.25 14.27
CA HIS A 215 -8.24 -16.40 15.05
C HIS A 215 -9.55 -16.99 14.50
N HIS A 216 -9.92 -16.69 13.27
CA HIS A 216 -11.15 -17.22 12.70
C HIS A 216 -11.06 -18.74 12.53
N GLU A 217 -11.80 -19.50 13.35
CA GLU A 217 -11.70 -20.97 13.44
C GLU A 217 -12.06 -21.67 12.12
N ALA A 218 -13.12 -21.23 11.47
CA ALA A 218 -13.64 -21.84 10.24
C ALA A 218 -12.99 -21.36 8.94
N ARG A 219 -12.19 -20.28 8.98
CA ARG A 219 -11.65 -19.64 7.78
C ARG A 219 -10.14 -19.50 7.84
N THR A 220 -9.47 -20.00 6.81
CA THR A 220 -8.03 -19.89 6.68
C THR A 220 -7.67 -19.01 5.47
N GLY A 221 -6.51 -18.34 5.55
CA GLY A 221 -5.96 -17.60 4.43
C GLY A 221 -6.69 -16.30 4.08
N LEU A 222 -7.40 -15.66 5.02
CA LEU A 222 -8.12 -14.40 4.80
C LEU A 222 -7.25 -13.31 4.15
N GLY A 223 -6.01 -13.14 4.60
CA GLY A 223 -5.09 -12.17 3.97
C GLY A 223 -4.76 -12.51 2.51
N THR A 224 -4.69 -13.79 2.16
CA THR A 224 -4.54 -14.24 0.77
C THR A 224 -5.81 -13.98 -0.02
N TYR A 225 -6.98 -14.27 0.58
CA TYR A 225 -8.28 -14.04 -0.05
C TYR A 225 -8.50 -12.57 -0.40
N ILE A 226 -8.19 -11.65 0.52
CA ILE A 226 -8.27 -10.20 0.30
C ILE A 226 -7.45 -9.78 -0.93
N ILE A 227 -6.24 -10.30 -1.10
CA ILE A 227 -5.41 -9.99 -2.28
C ILE A 227 -6.02 -10.58 -3.55
N LEU A 228 -6.53 -11.83 -3.50
CA LEU A 228 -7.18 -12.46 -4.65
C LEU A 228 -8.44 -11.69 -5.09
N ASP A 229 -9.23 -11.19 -4.14
CA ASP A 229 -10.40 -10.34 -4.43
C ASP A 229 -9.98 -9.02 -5.11
N HIS A 230 -8.91 -8.36 -4.65
CA HIS A 230 -8.39 -7.17 -5.31
C HIS A 230 -7.91 -7.44 -6.74
N ILE A 231 -7.29 -8.60 -6.97
CA ILE A 231 -6.87 -9.00 -8.32
C ILE A 231 -8.10 -9.24 -9.20
N ALA A 232 -9.12 -9.94 -8.70
CA ALA A 232 -10.35 -10.18 -9.43
C ALA A 232 -11.09 -8.88 -9.75
N ARG A 233 -11.13 -7.92 -8.82
CA ARG A 233 -11.68 -6.58 -9.06
C ARG A 233 -10.92 -5.83 -10.13
N ALA A 234 -9.59 -5.78 -10.03
CA ALA A 234 -8.77 -5.15 -11.05
C ALA A 234 -9.02 -5.77 -12.45
N GLN A 235 -9.12 -7.10 -12.53
CA GLN A 235 -9.49 -7.79 -13.79
C GLN A 235 -10.86 -7.36 -14.31
N SER A 236 -11.87 -7.31 -13.43
CA SER A 236 -13.24 -6.93 -13.81
C SER A 236 -13.36 -5.46 -14.24
N GLU A 237 -12.54 -4.59 -13.69
CA GLU A 237 -12.47 -3.15 -14.01
C GLU A 237 -11.51 -2.85 -15.18
N GLY A 238 -10.84 -3.85 -15.75
CA GLY A 238 -9.84 -3.67 -16.81
C GLY A 238 -8.56 -2.96 -16.34
N LEU A 239 -8.30 -2.95 -15.04
CA LEU A 239 -7.11 -2.36 -14.46
C LEU A 239 -5.92 -3.34 -14.56
N PRO A 240 -4.77 -2.92 -15.12
CA PRO A 240 -3.64 -3.81 -15.32
C PRO A 240 -2.95 -4.26 -14.04
N PHE A 241 -3.05 -3.51 -12.92
CA PHE A 241 -2.18 -3.77 -11.77
C PHE A 241 -2.91 -3.78 -10.42
N VAL A 242 -2.36 -4.59 -9.48
CA VAL A 242 -2.62 -4.48 -8.05
C VAL A 242 -1.30 -4.23 -7.33
N TYR A 243 -1.16 -3.06 -6.71
CA TYR A 243 0.03 -2.66 -5.98
C TYR A 243 0.01 -3.23 -4.56
N LEU A 244 1.01 -4.05 -4.22
CA LEU A 244 1.11 -4.70 -2.91
C LEU A 244 2.05 -3.95 -1.93
N GLY A 245 2.58 -2.81 -2.33
CA GLY A 245 3.54 -2.04 -1.54
C GLY A 245 4.97 -2.56 -1.65
N TYR A 246 5.77 -2.35 -0.61
CA TYR A 246 7.16 -2.81 -0.63
C TYR A 246 7.27 -4.30 -0.36
N TRP A 247 8.12 -4.95 -1.13
CA TRP A 247 8.73 -6.22 -0.79
C TRP A 247 10.15 -5.93 -0.30
N VAL A 248 10.57 -6.64 0.74
CA VAL A 248 11.88 -6.44 1.36
C VAL A 248 12.58 -7.79 1.38
N GLU A 249 13.67 -7.89 0.64
CA GLU A 249 14.51 -9.08 0.63
C GLU A 249 15.03 -9.39 2.03
N GLY A 250 15.01 -10.66 2.43
CA GLY A 250 15.40 -11.09 3.78
C GLY A 250 14.34 -10.87 4.87
N SER A 251 13.20 -10.25 4.57
CA SER A 251 12.10 -10.09 5.53
C SER A 251 11.07 -11.20 5.38
N ALA A 252 11.02 -12.14 6.33
CA ALA A 252 10.03 -13.23 6.37
C ALA A 252 8.58 -12.70 6.31
N ARG A 253 8.32 -11.52 6.88
CA ARG A 253 7.00 -10.87 6.88
C ARG A 253 6.51 -10.46 5.50
N MET A 254 7.39 -10.34 4.50
CA MET A 254 7.09 -9.87 3.15
C MET A 254 7.07 -10.98 2.10
N GLN A 255 7.53 -12.19 2.45
CA GLN A 255 7.67 -13.32 1.52
C GLN A 255 6.36 -13.78 0.88
N TYR A 256 5.22 -13.60 1.56
CA TYR A 256 3.93 -14.00 1.01
C TYR A 256 3.58 -13.30 -0.33
N LYS A 257 4.11 -12.10 -0.56
CA LYS A 257 3.80 -11.30 -1.76
C LYS A 257 4.25 -11.96 -3.05
N VAL A 258 5.38 -12.66 -3.04
CA VAL A 258 5.93 -13.33 -4.24
C VAL A 258 5.14 -14.55 -4.72
N ARG A 259 4.07 -14.90 -4.00
CA ARG A 259 3.15 -15.98 -4.41
C ARG A 259 2.11 -15.52 -5.43
N PHE A 260 1.93 -14.20 -5.62
CA PHE A 260 0.96 -13.63 -6.54
C PHE A 260 1.63 -13.29 -7.87
N ARG A 261 1.69 -14.27 -8.78
CA ARG A 261 2.38 -14.18 -10.08
C ARG A 261 1.40 -14.17 -11.24
N PRO A 262 1.75 -13.49 -12.34
CA PRO A 262 2.97 -12.74 -12.56
C PRO A 262 2.98 -11.41 -11.80
N MET A 263 4.16 -11.04 -11.31
CA MET A 263 4.36 -9.76 -10.64
C MET A 263 5.52 -8.99 -11.23
N GLU A 264 5.56 -7.71 -10.94
CA GLU A 264 6.64 -6.81 -11.29
C GLU A 264 7.23 -6.15 -10.06
N LYS A 265 8.53 -5.85 -10.11
CA LYS A 265 9.23 -4.98 -9.17
C LYS A 265 9.73 -3.73 -9.86
N LEU A 266 9.80 -2.64 -9.13
CA LEU A 266 10.39 -1.41 -9.63
C LEU A 266 11.92 -1.50 -9.54
N GLY A 267 12.57 -1.57 -10.69
CA GLY A 267 14.02 -1.49 -10.84
C GLY A 267 14.50 -0.06 -11.13
N ARG A 268 15.78 0.08 -11.51
CA ARG A 268 16.37 1.38 -11.88
C ARG A 268 15.76 1.95 -13.17
N ASP A 269 15.49 1.06 -14.13
CA ASP A 269 15.04 1.42 -15.48
C ASP A 269 13.52 1.26 -15.64
N GLY A 270 12.78 1.11 -14.54
CA GLY A 270 11.33 0.96 -14.53
C GLY A 270 10.85 -0.37 -13.96
N TRP A 271 9.60 -0.71 -14.25
CA TRP A 271 8.97 -1.95 -13.80
C TRP A 271 9.44 -3.13 -14.63
N VAL A 272 9.93 -4.17 -13.96
CA VAL A 272 10.43 -5.40 -14.60
C VAL A 272 9.78 -6.62 -13.97
N ARG A 273 9.59 -7.68 -14.77
CA ARG A 273 9.09 -8.97 -14.25
C ARG A 273 9.96 -9.45 -13.12
N PHE A 274 9.33 -10.01 -12.11
CA PHE A 274 9.99 -10.42 -10.89
C PHE A 274 9.58 -11.83 -10.47
N ASP A 275 10.56 -12.74 -10.55
CA ASP A 275 10.50 -14.06 -9.96
C ASP A 275 11.70 -14.25 -9.01
N PRO A 276 11.48 -14.28 -7.67
CA PRO A 276 12.57 -14.47 -6.71
C PRO A 276 13.33 -15.79 -6.89
N ALA A 277 12.69 -16.84 -7.41
CA ALA A 277 13.35 -18.12 -7.64
C ALA A 277 14.40 -18.01 -8.77
N GLU A 278 14.10 -17.25 -9.83
CA GLU A 278 15.06 -17.00 -10.92
C GLU A 278 16.22 -16.11 -10.47
N GLN A 279 15.93 -15.17 -9.55
CA GLN A 279 16.95 -14.26 -9.01
C GLN A 279 17.99 -15.02 -8.17
N SER A 280 17.59 -15.99 -7.35
CA SER A 280 18.50 -16.86 -6.60
C SER A 280 19.42 -17.66 -7.54
N VAL A 281 18.88 -18.25 -8.60
CA VAL A 281 19.65 -18.99 -9.60
C VAL A 281 20.65 -18.09 -10.34
N ALA A 282 20.25 -16.84 -10.65
CA ALA A 282 21.14 -15.89 -11.32
C ALA A 282 22.31 -15.45 -10.42
N ILE A 283 22.05 -15.25 -9.12
CA ILE A 283 23.10 -14.91 -8.14
C ILE A 283 24.06 -16.10 -7.98
N ASP A 284 23.55 -17.32 -7.82
CA ASP A 284 24.38 -18.52 -7.69
C ASP A 284 25.25 -18.74 -8.93
N ARG A 285 24.73 -18.49 -10.14
CA ARG A 285 25.51 -18.54 -11.38
C ARG A 285 26.58 -17.44 -11.45
N ALA A 286 26.25 -16.22 -11.03
CA ALA A 286 27.21 -15.11 -11.00
C ALA A 286 28.33 -15.36 -9.98
N VAL A 287 28.02 -15.91 -8.81
CA VAL A 287 28.99 -16.30 -7.80
C VAL A 287 29.86 -17.47 -8.30
N ALA A 288 29.28 -18.45 -8.96
CA ALA A 288 30.01 -19.61 -9.53
C ALA A 288 30.95 -19.19 -10.66
N SER A 289 30.61 -18.15 -11.43
CA SER A 289 31.45 -17.61 -12.52
C SER A 289 32.62 -16.75 -12.03
N HIS A 290 32.59 -16.29 -10.76
CA HIS A 290 33.69 -15.53 -10.12
C HIS A 290 34.56 -16.44 -9.23
N ARG A 291 34.91 -17.64 -9.69
CA ARG A 291 36.00 -18.37 -9.05
C ARG A 291 37.32 -17.60 -9.23
N PRO A 292 38.07 -17.38 -8.14
CA PRO A 292 39.40 -16.81 -8.26
C PRO A 292 40.22 -17.70 -9.17
N VAL A 293 40.90 -17.10 -10.13
CA VAL A 293 41.95 -17.78 -10.90
C VAL A 293 43.05 -18.08 -9.91
N ASP A 294 43.28 -19.37 -9.63
CA ASP A 294 44.43 -19.80 -8.83
C ASP A 294 45.68 -19.28 -9.53
N VAL A 295 46.31 -18.28 -8.92
CA VAL A 295 47.65 -17.83 -9.32
C VAL A 295 48.60 -18.96 -8.87
N VAL A 296 48.88 -19.86 -9.78
CA VAL A 296 49.95 -20.82 -9.62
C VAL A 296 51.25 -20.03 -9.64
N GLY A 297 51.83 -19.84 -8.44
CA GLY A 297 53.17 -19.28 -8.29
C GLY A 297 54.19 -20.27 -8.87
N GLY A 298 55.00 -19.76 -9.80
CA GLY A 298 56.24 -20.37 -10.22
C GLY A 298 57.42 -19.72 -9.46
#